data_58293ad5dbeaf95f603364724ea02eb1
#
_entry.id   58293ad5dbeaf95f603364724ea02eb1
#
_cell.length_a   1.000
_cell.length_b   1.000
_cell.length_c   1.000
_cell.angle_alpha   90.00
_cell.angle_beta   90.00
_cell.angle_gamma   90.00
#
_symmetry.space_group_name_H-M   'P 1'
#
loop_
_entity.id
_entity.type
_entity.pdbx_description
1 polymer ?
#
loop_
_entity_poly.entity_id
_entity_poly.type
_entity_poly.pdbx_seq_one_letter_code
_entity_poly.pdbx_strand_id
1 'polypeptide(L)'
;MSLKKLLLAGIYLCFFYASRAQYPSNHDWYFKDPSTDSIYGIALNKAYQFLQSKQKKGRPVIVAILDSGIDTTHEDLRKNLWRNRREIPGNGIDDDKNGYVDDVFGWNFLGGKDGKNMLKASSEKARIFHRYKHKFGDFVIDTQQLSSQDKTHYYWWKKTAEDMKGSPDEENQLRFIAMTQRTLKKYDDFLRRDMKKEVYNIDDLEKFIPTSSAGRDAKLGFLNFLRIIEASNEVSNQQLLSEINRELEKMRADSAERTSPPNDGRSTIVQDDYYNPLDTLYGNNDVMADLEGAMHGTHVAGLIGAVRNNGIGIDGVADQVQLMILRVVPDGDEYDKDIALAIRYAVNNGASIINMSFGKSYSPEKHWVDSAVVYAEEHDVLLVHSAGNESLCLDQKTKFPNARLEKWNRTANNLITVGASSDRIFGPCLAADFTNYSGQQVDLFAPGVMIYSTQPGGNVYGKHDGTSFSGPIVAGIAALIRSYYPTLTAPEIISVLNSTVTSLRGTSTCLPGSEKNSASIEWTALCKSAGIVNAFQAMQAADVLAEGKKIKNAVKK
;
A
#
# COMPACT_ATOMS: atom_id res chain seq x y z
N MET A 1 -9.89 -30.81 10.78
CA MET A 1 -8.97 -29.87 10.13
C MET A 1 -7.56 -30.24 10.57
N SER A 2 -6.57 -30.40 9.68
CA SER A 2 -5.23 -30.79 10.08
C SER A 2 -4.50 -29.61 10.74
N LEU A 3 -3.60 -29.91 11.68
CA LEU A 3 -2.73 -28.91 12.37
C LEU A 3 -2.07 -27.93 11.36
N LYS A 4 -1.82 -28.40 10.15
CA LYS A 4 -1.27 -27.64 9.01
C LYS A 4 -2.25 -26.57 8.49
N LYS A 5 -3.56 -26.80 8.53
CA LYS A 5 -4.59 -25.81 8.11
C LYS A 5 -4.77 -24.71 9.16
N LEU A 6 -4.63 -25.02 10.44
CA LEU A 6 -4.67 -24.05 11.53
C LEU A 6 -3.43 -23.13 11.54
N LEU A 7 -2.24 -23.70 11.28
CA LEU A 7 -0.98 -22.93 11.14
C LEU A 7 -1.01 -22.01 9.92
N LEU A 8 -1.53 -22.49 8.81
CA LEU A 8 -1.53 -21.77 7.54
C LEU A 8 -2.57 -20.64 7.51
N ALA A 9 -3.73 -20.80 8.12
CA ALA A 9 -4.77 -19.76 8.14
C ALA A 9 -4.41 -18.52 8.99
N GLY A 10 -3.53 -18.68 9.99
CA GLY A 10 -3.11 -17.57 10.86
C GLY A 10 -1.77 -16.92 10.49
N ILE A 11 -0.94 -17.57 9.67
CA ILE A 11 0.42 -17.11 9.33
C ILE A 11 0.52 -16.75 7.83
N TYR A 12 -0.57 -16.81 7.07
CA TYR A 12 -0.61 -16.63 5.61
C TYR A 12 -0.33 -15.20 5.12
N LEU A 13 0.15 -14.33 5.97
CA LEU A 13 0.31 -12.93 5.56
C LEU A 13 1.73 -12.49 5.18
N CYS A 14 2.79 -13.27 5.26
CA CYS A 14 4.11 -12.77 4.82
C CYS A 14 5.20 -13.80 4.51
N PHE A 15 4.93 -15.11 4.47
CA PHE A 15 6.01 -16.06 4.14
C PHE A 15 5.83 -16.65 2.74
N PHE A 16 6.47 -16.03 1.77
CA PHE A 16 6.53 -16.52 0.39
C PHE A 16 7.55 -17.62 0.20
N TYR A 17 7.10 -18.62 -0.55
CA TYR A 17 7.91 -19.69 -1.11
C TYR A 17 9.19 -19.16 -1.75
N ALA A 18 10.32 -19.44 -1.14
CA ALA A 18 11.57 -19.48 -1.84
C ALA A 18 11.94 -20.94 -2.05
N SER A 19 11.67 -21.47 -3.24
CA SER A 19 12.43 -22.61 -3.73
C SER A 19 13.93 -22.29 -3.55
N ARG A 20 14.79 -23.28 -3.30
CA ARG A 20 16.25 -23.18 -3.08
C ARG A 20 17.05 -22.52 -4.23
N ALA A 21 16.56 -21.42 -4.78
CA ALA A 21 17.33 -20.56 -5.64
C ALA A 21 17.99 -19.50 -4.77
N GLN A 22 19.29 -19.43 -4.79
CA GLN A 22 20.07 -18.30 -4.31
C GLN A 22 19.51 -17.09 -5.05
N TYR A 23 18.70 -16.24 -4.37
CA TYR A 23 18.14 -15.06 -5.00
C TYR A 23 19.30 -14.19 -5.48
N PRO A 24 19.31 -13.78 -6.75
CA PRO A 24 20.29 -12.81 -7.19
C PRO A 24 20.17 -11.58 -6.30
N SER A 25 21.28 -10.95 -5.97
CA SER A 25 21.37 -9.65 -5.28
C SER A 25 20.76 -8.49 -6.12
N ASN A 26 19.87 -8.80 -7.06
CA ASN A 26 19.22 -7.88 -7.97
C ASN A 26 18.15 -7.08 -7.20
N HIS A 27 18.59 -6.00 -6.55
CA HIS A 27 17.71 -5.05 -5.89
C HIS A 27 16.82 -4.27 -6.87
N ASP A 28 17.06 -4.39 -8.19
CA ASP A 28 16.42 -3.65 -9.27
C ASP A 28 15.66 -4.55 -10.28
N TRP A 29 15.30 -5.78 -9.89
CA TRP A 29 14.63 -6.73 -10.80
C TRP A 29 13.38 -6.13 -11.45
N TYR A 30 12.64 -5.33 -10.69
CA TYR A 30 11.40 -4.71 -11.15
C TYR A 30 11.61 -3.64 -12.23
N PHE A 31 12.83 -3.18 -12.49
CA PHE A 31 13.17 -2.27 -13.59
C PHE A 31 13.56 -2.99 -14.90
N LYS A 32 13.80 -4.31 -14.82
CA LYS A 32 14.24 -5.14 -15.97
C LYS A 32 13.17 -5.24 -17.06
N ASP A 33 13.59 -5.72 -18.21
CA ASP A 33 12.75 -5.87 -19.40
C ASP A 33 12.49 -7.34 -19.71
N PRO A 34 11.22 -7.77 -19.82
CA PRO A 34 10.89 -9.16 -20.17
C PRO A 34 11.52 -9.65 -21.46
N SER A 35 11.72 -8.78 -22.45
CA SER A 35 12.22 -9.17 -23.78
C SER A 35 13.73 -9.34 -23.85
N THR A 36 14.50 -8.62 -23.02
CA THR A 36 15.99 -8.67 -23.02
C THR A 36 16.56 -9.37 -21.81
N ASP A 37 15.91 -9.22 -20.67
CA ASP A 37 16.42 -9.73 -19.39
C ASP A 37 15.73 -11.05 -18.97
N SER A 38 14.64 -11.41 -19.66
CA SER A 38 13.76 -12.55 -19.31
C SER A 38 13.17 -12.42 -17.89
N ILE A 39 13.07 -11.18 -17.37
CA ILE A 39 12.50 -10.82 -16.07
C ILE A 39 11.30 -9.90 -16.28
N TYR A 40 10.16 -10.21 -15.68
CA TYR A 40 8.91 -9.49 -15.84
C TYR A 40 8.85 -8.18 -15.04
N GLY A 41 9.83 -7.32 -15.22
CA GLY A 41 9.86 -5.95 -14.72
C GLY A 41 9.16 -4.97 -15.67
N ILE A 42 9.38 -3.67 -15.43
CA ILE A 42 8.69 -2.57 -16.13
C ILE A 42 9.45 -1.97 -17.33
N ALA A 43 10.58 -2.52 -17.72
CA ALA A 43 11.43 -2.02 -18.82
C ALA A 43 11.87 -0.52 -18.65
N LEU A 44 12.16 -0.07 -17.41
CA LEU A 44 12.40 1.33 -17.09
C LEU A 44 13.63 1.90 -17.81
N ASN A 45 14.72 1.14 -17.87
CA ASN A 45 15.95 1.61 -18.49
C ASN A 45 15.75 1.89 -20.00
N LYS A 46 14.95 1.07 -20.69
CA LYS A 46 14.59 1.32 -22.09
C LYS A 46 13.73 2.56 -22.27
N ALA A 47 12.85 2.85 -21.30
CA ALA A 47 12.05 4.07 -21.32
C ALA A 47 12.93 5.31 -21.26
N TYR A 48 13.94 5.35 -20.37
CA TYR A 48 14.89 6.46 -20.30
C TYR A 48 15.79 6.57 -21.54
N GLN A 49 16.27 5.46 -22.10
CA GLN A 49 17.02 5.47 -23.37
C GLN A 49 16.18 6.04 -24.52
N PHE A 50 14.89 5.69 -24.58
CA PHE A 50 13.97 6.25 -25.56
C PHE A 50 13.81 7.76 -25.39
N LEU A 51 13.58 8.26 -24.18
CA LEU A 51 13.47 9.70 -23.89
C LEU A 51 14.74 10.45 -24.28
N GLN A 52 15.91 9.88 -23.98
CA GLN A 52 17.20 10.43 -24.35
C GLN A 52 17.37 10.51 -25.89
N SER A 53 16.98 9.43 -26.62
CA SER A 53 17.04 9.39 -28.08
C SER A 53 16.13 10.44 -28.73
N LYS A 54 15.03 10.80 -28.06
CA LYS A 54 14.11 11.88 -28.49
C LYS A 54 14.55 13.27 -28.05
N GLN A 55 15.65 13.39 -27.30
CA GLN A 55 16.16 14.67 -26.74
C GLN A 55 15.09 15.43 -25.94
N LYS A 56 14.17 14.71 -25.31
CA LYS A 56 13.10 15.31 -24.51
C LYS A 56 13.62 15.76 -23.14
N LYS A 57 13.07 16.87 -22.65
CA LYS A 57 13.34 17.38 -21.30
C LYS A 57 12.06 17.27 -20.49
N GLY A 58 12.16 16.62 -19.34
CA GLY A 58 11.06 16.52 -18.38
C GLY A 58 10.82 17.85 -17.65
N ARG A 59 9.61 18.05 -17.15
CA ARG A 59 9.24 19.12 -16.23
C ARG A 59 8.91 18.53 -14.85
N PRO A 60 9.20 19.25 -13.75
CA PRO A 60 8.82 18.78 -12.43
C PRO A 60 7.31 18.49 -12.33
N VAL A 61 6.99 17.36 -11.75
CA VAL A 61 5.60 16.90 -11.49
C VAL A 61 5.43 16.66 -10.00
N ILE A 62 4.39 17.20 -9.40
CA ILE A 62 4.06 16.96 -8.01
C ILE A 62 3.26 15.65 -7.92
N VAL A 63 3.78 14.71 -7.15
CA VAL A 63 3.10 13.46 -6.76
C VAL A 63 2.80 13.53 -5.27
N ALA A 64 1.52 13.56 -4.92
CA ALA A 64 1.11 13.46 -3.53
C ALA A 64 1.06 11.99 -3.10
N ILE A 65 1.58 11.72 -1.93
CA ILE A 65 1.62 10.40 -1.31
C ILE A 65 0.73 10.45 -0.07
N LEU A 66 -0.46 9.87 -0.18
CA LEU A 66 -1.37 9.66 0.92
C LEU A 66 -0.96 8.35 1.59
N ASP A 67 -0.34 8.42 2.78
CA ASP A 67 0.26 7.25 3.41
C ASP A 67 0.43 7.46 4.94
N SER A 68 1.24 6.63 5.57
CA SER A 68 1.47 6.60 7.01
C SER A 68 2.46 7.66 7.54
N GLY A 69 3.12 8.39 6.64
CA GLY A 69 4.19 9.35 6.92
C GLY A 69 5.48 8.99 6.17
N ILE A 70 6.40 9.95 6.04
CA ILE A 70 7.65 9.79 5.28
C ILE A 70 8.79 10.45 6.06
N ASP A 71 9.94 9.77 6.10
CA ASP A 71 11.18 10.33 6.63
C ASP A 71 11.75 11.41 5.70
N THR A 72 11.53 12.67 6.06
CA THR A 72 12.00 13.83 5.27
C THR A 72 13.51 14.02 5.32
N THR A 73 14.21 13.30 6.19
CA THR A 73 15.67 13.39 6.35
C THR A 73 16.41 12.37 5.50
N HIS A 74 15.70 11.39 4.90
CA HIS A 74 16.30 10.30 4.14
C HIS A 74 17.16 10.84 2.98
N GLU A 75 18.43 10.41 2.90
CA GLU A 75 19.43 10.92 1.99
C GLU A 75 19.01 10.86 0.51
N ASP A 76 18.26 9.81 0.16
CA ASP A 76 17.82 9.51 -1.20
C ASP A 76 16.46 10.14 -1.56
N LEU A 77 15.76 10.78 -0.62
CA LEU A 77 14.45 11.41 -0.82
C LEU A 77 14.48 12.93 -0.70
N ARG A 78 15.24 13.48 0.24
CA ARG A 78 15.20 14.89 0.66
C ARG A 78 15.30 15.91 -0.48
N LYS A 79 15.99 15.57 -1.58
CA LYS A 79 16.18 16.45 -2.73
C LYS A 79 14.93 16.53 -3.61
N ASN A 80 14.12 15.48 -3.61
CA ASN A 80 12.91 15.37 -4.42
C ASN A 80 11.63 15.62 -3.60
N LEU A 81 11.75 16.03 -2.32
CA LEU A 81 10.57 16.42 -1.55
C LEU A 81 9.96 17.71 -2.12
N TRP A 82 8.63 17.71 -2.22
CA TRP A 82 7.88 18.93 -2.50
C TRP A 82 8.05 19.91 -1.35
N ARG A 83 8.07 21.20 -1.67
CA ARG A 83 8.12 22.28 -0.68
C ARG A 83 7.08 23.33 -1.02
N ASN A 84 6.23 23.64 -0.05
CA ASN A 84 5.41 24.83 -0.11
C ASN A 84 6.32 26.06 -0.01
N ARG A 85 6.58 26.69 -1.15
CA ARG A 85 7.50 27.85 -1.23
C ARG A 85 6.88 29.13 -0.70
N ARG A 86 5.60 29.12 -0.35
CA ARG A 86 4.89 30.24 0.22
C ARG A 86 4.96 30.26 1.75
N GLU A 87 5.40 29.14 2.35
CA GLU A 87 5.63 29.00 3.79
C GLU A 87 7.07 29.35 4.20
N ILE A 88 7.22 30.02 5.33
CA ILE A 88 8.50 30.26 6.00
C ILE A 88 8.66 29.22 7.09
N PRO A 89 9.53 28.21 6.93
CA PRO A 89 9.57 27.03 7.80
C PRO A 89 9.79 27.37 9.27
N GLY A 90 8.91 26.86 10.16
CA GLY A 90 9.06 26.90 11.60
C GLY A 90 8.78 28.25 12.25
N ASN A 91 8.06 29.15 11.57
CA ASN A 91 7.68 30.44 12.14
C ASN A 91 6.34 30.39 12.91
N GLY A 92 5.59 29.29 12.83
CA GLY A 92 4.29 29.09 13.49
C GLY A 92 3.14 29.91 12.87
N ILE A 93 3.31 30.38 11.63
CA ILE A 93 2.34 31.19 10.90
C ILE A 93 1.95 30.47 9.62
N ASP A 94 0.69 30.49 9.24
CA ASP A 94 0.18 30.14 7.93
C ASP A 94 0.41 31.33 6.98
N ASP A 95 1.60 31.36 6.34
CA ASP A 95 2.04 32.51 5.52
C ASP A 95 1.22 32.64 4.23
N ASP A 96 0.77 31.53 3.66
CA ASP A 96 -0.01 31.54 2.42
C ASP A 96 -1.53 31.55 2.64
N LYS A 97 -1.98 31.50 3.88
CA LYS A 97 -3.37 31.59 4.33
C LYS A 97 -4.26 30.49 3.75
N ASN A 98 -3.68 29.29 3.60
CA ASN A 98 -4.40 28.12 3.12
C ASN A 98 -5.12 27.34 4.23
N GLY A 99 -4.87 27.70 5.50
CA GLY A 99 -5.40 27.08 6.71
C GLY A 99 -4.49 26.04 7.36
N TYR A 100 -3.27 25.85 6.85
CA TYR A 100 -2.32 24.82 7.27
C TYR A 100 -0.98 25.47 7.66
N VAL A 101 -0.73 25.62 8.95
CA VAL A 101 0.44 26.31 9.51
C VAL A 101 1.73 25.53 9.24
N ASP A 102 2.74 26.17 8.64
CA ASP A 102 4.04 25.56 8.35
C ASP A 102 3.95 24.24 7.54
N ASP A 103 3.06 24.12 6.56
CA ASP A 103 2.86 22.92 5.74
C ASP A 103 3.96 22.72 4.67
N VAL A 104 5.22 22.83 5.10
CA VAL A 104 6.41 22.90 4.23
C VAL A 104 6.56 21.70 3.30
N PHE A 105 6.26 20.48 3.78
CA PHE A 105 6.37 19.24 3.01
C PHE A 105 5.02 18.58 2.69
N GLY A 106 3.94 19.15 3.19
CA GLY A 106 2.59 18.60 3.16
C GLY A 106 1.95 18.67 4.54
N TRP A 107 1.01 17.75 4.85
CA TRP A 107 0.20 17.83 6.05
C TRP A 107 -0.06 16.47 6.70
N ASN A 108 -0.20 16.49 8.02
CA ASN A 108 -0.56 15.34 8.84
C ASN A 108 -2.00 15.49 9.37
N PHE A 109 -2.97 14.80 8.73
CA PHE A 109 -4.38 14.79 9.14
C PHE A 109 -4.65 13.97 10.41
N LEU A 110 -3.66 13.23 10.90
CA LEU A 110 -3.70 12.45 12.15
C LEU A 110 -3.00 13.17 13.30
N GLY A 111 -2.62 14.42 13.11
CA GLY A 111 -1.97 15.25 14.11
C GLY A 111 -2.95 16.07 14.92
N GLY A 112 -2.55 16.45 16.12
CA GLY A 112 -3.21 17.45 16.95
C GLY A 112 -2.51 18.81 16.86
N LYS A 113 -3.24 19.89 17.12
CA LYS A 113 -2.69 21.26 17.17
C LYS A 113 -1.66 21.44 18.29
N ASP A 114 -1.61 20.53 19.26
CA ASP A 114 -0.63 20.49 20.35
C ASP A 114 0.67 19.75 19.96
N GLY A 115 0.82 19.33 18.69
CA GLY A 115 1.97 18.62 18.17
C GLY A 115 1.97 17.11 18.43
N LYS A 116 0.97 16.56 19.12
CA LYS A 116 0.83 15.10 19.27
C LYS A 116 0.31 14.48 17.99
N ASN A 117 0.63 13.19 17.81
CA ASN A 117 0.21 12.43 16.64
C ASN A 117 -0.57 11.18 17.03
N MET A 118 -1.68 10.95 16.36
CA MET A 118 -2.41 9.69 16.45
C MET A 118 -1.67 8.65 15.61
N LEU A 119 -1.07 7.67 16.27
CA LEU A 119 -0.29 6.62 15.63
C LEU A 119 -1.16 5.41 15.29
N LYS A 120 -2.14 5.09 16.15
CA LYS A 120 -3.02 3.93 16.02
C LYS A 120 -4.48 4.34 15.90
N ALA A 121 -5.21 3.60 15.11
CA ALA A 121 -6.66 3.68 15.01
C ALA A 121 -7.27 2.27 15.07
N SER A 122 -8.54 2.21 15.43
CA SER A 122 -9.33 0.99 15.35
C SER A 122 -9.74 0.67 13.91
N SER A 123 -10.20 -0.56 13.68
CA SER A 123 -10.84 -0.89 12.42
C SER A 123 -12.11 -0.07 12.20
N GLU A 124 -12.40 0.31 10.95
CA GLU A 124 -13.66 0.97 10.60
C GLU A 124 -14.88 0.11 10.97
N LYS A 125 -14.72 -1.20 10.84
CA LYS A 125 -15.70 -2.18 11.29
C LYS A 125 -16.11 -1.96 12.76
N ALA A 126 -15.13 -1.82 13.64
CA ALA A 126 -15.38 -1.60 15.08
C ALA A 126 -16.00 -0.22 15.33
N ARG A 127 -15.51 0.83 14.67
CA ARG A 127 -16.07 2.19 14.77
C ARG A 127 -17.56 2.21 14.43
N ILE A 128 -17.95 1.61 13.31
CA ILE A 128 -19.36 1.50 12.88
C ILE A 128 -20.18 0.68 13.87
N PHE A 129 -19.69 -0.51 14.23
CA PHE A 129 -20.41 -1.42 15.12
C PHE A 129 -20.75 -0.76 16.47
N HIS A 130 -19.77 -0.24 17.16
CA HIS A 130 -19.97 0.35 18.48
C HIS A 130 -20.74 1.67 18.43
N ARG A 131 -20.59 2.46 17.39
CA ARG A 131 -21.36 3.70 17.20
C ARG A 131 -22.86 3.46 17.15
N TYR A 132 -23.28 2.41 16.46
CA TYR A 132 -24.69 2.17 16.20
C TYR A 132 -25.30 1.03 17.02
N LYS A 133 -24.49 0.31 17.82
CA LYS A 133 -24.94 -0.81 18.65
C LYS A 133 -26.09 -0.43 19.58
N HIS A 134 -26.01 0.73 20.23
CA HIS A 134 -27.06 1.20 21.14
C HIS A 134 -28.39 1.54 20.41
N LYS A 135 -28.32 1.88 19.12
CA LYS A 135 -29.49 2.23 18.30
C LYS A 135 -30.16 1.01 17.67
N PHE A 136 -29.36 0.00 17.29
CA PHE A 136 -29.83 -1.12 16.48
C PHE A 136 -29.61 -2.50 17.12
N GLY A 137 -28.77 -2.60 18.15
CA GLY A 137 -28.28 -3.88 18.65
C GLY A 137 -29.30 -4.73 19.40
N ASP A 138 -30.19 -4.09 20.15
CA ASP A 138 -31.10 -4.77 21.07
C ASP A 138 -32.56 -4.76 20.59
N PHE A 139 -32.82 -4.34 19.34
CA PHE A 139 -34.16 -4.12 18.84
C PHE A 139 -34.45 -4.90 17.56
N VAL A 140 -35.69 -5.33 17.39
CA VAL A 140 -36.22 -5.77 16.11
C VAL A 140 -36.52 -4.51 15.29
N ILE A 141 -35.74 -4.27 14.28
CA ILE A 141 -35.81 -3.03 13.47
C ILE A 141 -36.78 -3.24 12.30
N ASP A 142 -37.85 -2.44 12.27
CA ASP A 142 -38.70 -2.28 11.09
C ASP A 142 -38.02 -1.27 10.13
N THR A 143 -37.37 -1.80 9.12
CA THR A 143 -36.62 -0.97 8.15
C THR A 143 -37.50 -0.06 7.32
N GLN A 144 -38.82 -0.29 7.25
CA GLN A 144 -39.73 0.57 6.50
C GLN A 144 -39.94 1.93 7.20
N GLN A 145 -39.86 1.94 8.53
CA GLN A 145 -40.02 3.13 9.35
C GLN A 145 -38.75 3.98 9.50
N LEU A 146 -37.60 3.49 9.05
CA LEU A 146 -36.33 4.21 9.13
C LEU A 146 -36.28 5.36 8.12
N SER A 147 -35.70 6.48 8.54
CA SER A 147 -35.28 7.55 7.62
C SER A 147 -34.28 7.03 6.59
N SER A 148 -34.10 7.73 5.47
CA SER A 148 -33.11 7.35 4.44
C SER A 148 -31.69 7.22 5.04
N GLN A 149 -31.31 8.15 5.91
CA GLN A 149 -30.03 8.14 6.60
C GLN A 149 -29.91 6.95 7.57
N ASP A 150 -30.96 6.66 8.35
CA ASP A 150 -30.96 5.53 9.27
C ASP A 150 -30.94 4.17 8.55
N LYS A 151 -31.51 4.09 7.34
CA LYS A 151 -31.38 2.89 6.50
C LYS A 151 -29.91 2.64 6.13
N THR A 152 -29.17 3.68 5.78
CA THR A 152 -27.73 3.57 5.50
C THR A 152 -26.94 3.18 6.74
N HIS A 153 -27.21 3.82 7.88
CA HIS A 153 -26.57 3.48 9.15
C HIS A 153 -26.87 2.03 9.59
N TYR A 154 -28.14 1.60 9.46
CA TYR A 154 -28.55 0.23 9.78
C TYR A 154 -27.90 -0.80 8.86
N TYR A 155 -27.78 -0.50 7.55
CA TYR A 155 -27.08 -1.36 6.59
C TYR A 155 -25.64 -1.59 7.02
N TRP A 156 -24.90 -0.52 7.31
CA TRP A 156 -23.50 -0.63 7.74
C TRP A 156 -23.37 -1.34 9.09
N TRP A 157 -24.20 -0.97 10.06
CA TRP A 157 -24.21 -1.64 11.37
C TRP A 157 -24.48 -3.14 11.25
N LYS A 158 -25.51 -3.54 10.49
CA LYS A 158 -25.87 -4.96 10.32
C LYS A 158 -24.71 -5.75 9.71
N LYS A 159 -24.07 -5.21 8.67
CA LYS A 159 -22.92 -5.83 8.02
C LYS A 159 -21.76 -6.00 9.02
N THR A 160 -21.43 -4.96 9.78
CA THR A 160 -20.37 -5.03 10.79
C THR A 160 -20.74 -5.96 11.95
N ALA A 161 -22.00 -5.98 12.39
CA ALA A 161 -22.45 -6.86 13.47
C ALA A 161 -22.30 -8.35 13.12
N GLU A 162 -22.47 -8.73 11.86
CA GLU A 162 -22.19 -10.10 11.40
C GLU A 162 -20.69 -10.41 11.47
N ASP A 163 -19.84 -9.51 11.01
CA ASP A 163 -18.39 -9.69 11.01
C ASP A 163 -17.76 -9.57 12.42
N MET A 164 -18.45 -8.91 13.36
CA MET A 164 -18.01 -8.78 14.76
C MET A 164 -18.36 -9.98 15.63
N LYS A 165 -19.16 -10.93 15.16
CA LYS A 165 -19.52 -12.12 15.96
C LYS A 165 -18.30 -12.98 16.31
N GLY A 166 -17.28 -12.97 15.45
CA GLY A 166 -16.13 -13.84 15.57
C GLY A 166 -16.49 -15.32 15.37
N SER A 167 -15.49 -16.14 15.33
CA SER A 167 -15.68 -17.60 15.28
C SER A 167 -14.87 -18.29 16.38
N PRO A 168 -15.29 -19.47 16.87
CA PRO A 168 -14.47 -20.28 17.77
C PRO A 168 -13.10 -20.62 17.18
N ASP A 169 -12.99 -20.70 15.86
CA ASP A 169 -11.72 -20.95 15.18
C ASP A 169 -10.75 -19.78 15.33
N GLU A 170 -11.21 -18.54 15.30
CA GLU A 170 -10.37 -17.35 15.50
C GLU A 170 -9.79 -17.30 16.93
N GLU A 171 -10.57 -17.63 17.96
CA GLU A 171 -10.06 -17.72 19.33
C GLU A 171 -9.00 -18.83 19.48
N ASN A 172 -9.22 -19.96 18.82
CA ASN A 172 -8.25 -21.06 18.82
C ASN A 172 -6.97 -20.67 18.08
N GLN A 173 -7.08 -19.93 16.97
CA GLN A 173 -5.95 -19.38 16.25
C GLN A 173 -5.15 -18.39 17.11
N LEU A 174 -5.82 -17.45 17.77
CA LEU A 174 -5.17 -16.49 18.67
C LEU A 174 -4.37 -17.21 19.78
N ARG A 175 -5.00 -18.20 20.44
CA ARG A 175 -4.33 -19.00 21.48
C ARG A 175 -3.13 -19.76 20.93
N PHE A 176 -3.26 -20.32 19.74
CA PHE A 176 -2.20 -21.08 19.08
C PHE A 176 -1.01 -20.19 18.71
N ILE A 177 -1.24 -19.02 18.07
CA ILE A 177 -0.19 -18.08 17.70
C ILE A 177 0.50 -17.52 18.96
N ALA A 178 -0.24 -17.20 20.01
CA ALA A 178 0.32 -16.76 21.28
C ALA A 178 1.23 -17.82 21.94
N MET A 179 0.85 -19.10 21.86
CA MET A 179 1.67 -20.21 22.36
C MET A 179 2.94 -20.37 21.50
N THR A 180 2.80 -20.31 20.19
CA THR A 180 3.92 -20.41 19.24
C THR A 180 4.93 -19.29 19.45
N GLN A 181 4.46 -18.05 19.57
CA GLN A 181 5.29 -16.88 19.84
C GLN A 181 6.12 -17.05 21.13
N ARG A 182 5.48 -17.47 22.24
CA ARG A 182 6.18 -17.72 23.52
C ARG A 182 7.24 -18.80 23.39
N THR A 183 6.92 -19.86 22.65
CA THR A 183 7.83 -21.00 22.45
C THR A 183 9.03 -20.60 21.61
N LEU A 184 8.80 -19.92 20.48
CA LEU A 184 9.88 -19.46 19.61
C LEU A 184 10.76 -18.41 20.27
N LYS A 185 10.18 -17.49 21.05
CA LYS A 185 10.95 -16.52 21.84
C LYS A 185 11.86 -17.21 22.86
N LYS A 186 11.34 -18.23 23.54
CA LYS A 186 12.16 -19.05 24.47
C LYS A 186 13.30 -19.77 23.74
N TYR A 187 13.05 -20.33 22.57
CA TYR A 187 14.08 -20.97 21.75
C TYR A 187 15.12 -19.97 21.26
N ASP A 188 14.68 -18.80 20.82
CA ASP A 188 15.56 -17.71 20.38
C ASP A 188 16.50 -17.25 21.49
N ASP A 189 15.99 -17.07 22.72
CA ASP A 189 16.80 -16.70 23.88
C ASP A 189 17.89 -17.73 24.21
N PHE A 190 17.63 -19.02 23.99
CA PHE A 190 18.62 -20.08 24.12
C PHE A 190 19.64 -20.05 22.97
N LEU A 191 19.15 -19.98 21.74
CA LEU A 191 20.00 -20.03 20.55
C LEU A 191 20.95 -18.84 20.46
N ARG A 192 20.49 -17.62 20.75
CA ARG A 192 21.37 -16.43 20.78
C ARG A 192 22.51 -16.59 21.78
N ARG A 193 22.23 -17.12 22.96
CA ARG A 193 23.26 -17.37 23.99
C ARG A 193 24.24 -18.46 23.60
N ASP A 194 23.74 -19.62 23.14
CA ASP A 194 24.56 -20.76 22.78
C ASP A 194 25.41 -20.50 21.53
N MET A 195 24.85 -19.78 20.52
CA MET A 195 25.54 -19.39 19.29
C MET A 195 26.43 -18.16 19.48
N LYS A 196 26.23 -17.38 20.57
CA LYS A 196 26.87 -16.06 20.79
C LYS A 196 26.63 -15.13 19.60
N LYS A 197 25.41 -15.16 19.04
CA LYS A 197 25.01 -14.43 17.85
C LYS A 197 23.58 -13.89 18.04
N GLU A 198 23.42 -12.56 17.97
CA GLU A 198 22.11 -11.90 18.19
C GLU A 198 21.17 -12.09 16.99
N VAL A 199 21.69 -12.05 15.78
CA VAL A 199 20.93 -12.21 14.53
C VAL A 199 21.45 -13.45 13.80
N TYR A 200 20.57 -14.39 13.52
CA TYR A 200 20.89 -15.63 12.80
C TYR A 200 19.75 -16.00 11.85
N ASN A 201 20.05 -16.82 10.87
CA ASN A 201 19.12 -17.34 9.87
C ASN A 201 19.15 -18.89 9.85
N ILE A 202 18.45 -19.49 8.87
CA ILE A 202 18.38 -20.96 8.72
C ILE A 202 19.77 -21.57 8.52
N ASP A 203 20.60 -20.96 7.67
CA ASP A 203 21.94 -21.47 7.36
C ASP A 203 22.85 -21.47 8.60
N ASP A 204 22.75 -20.45 9.43
CA ASP A 204 23.45 -20.37 10.71
C ASP A 204 22.99 -21.49 11.66
N LEU A 205 21.67 -21.70 11.75
CA LEU A 205 21.11 -22.75 12.58
C LEU A 205 21.51 -24.16 12.10
N GLU A 206 21.51 -24.41 10.80
CA GLU A 206 21.91 -25.73 10.26
C GLU A 206 23.34 -26.05 10.58
N LYS A 207 24.27 -25.08 10.50
CA LYS A 207 25.67 -25.22 10.82
C LYS A 207 25.97 -25.31 12.32
N PHE A 208 25.10 -24.77 13.16
CA PHE A 208 25.30 -24.73 14.61
C PHE A 208 25.17 -26.11 15.24
N ILE A 209 26.14 -26.49 16.09
CA ILE A 209 26.17 -27.76 16.86
C ILE A 209 25.93 -27.43 18.34
N PRO A 210 24.72 -27.64 18.88
CA PRO A 210 24.41 -27.34 20.27
C PRO A 210 25.16 -28.28 21.23
N THR A 211 25.68 -27.74 22.32
CA THR A 211 26.37 -28.50 23.36
C THR A 211 25.46 -29.07 24.43
N SER A 212 24.27 -28.44 24.63
CA SER A 212 23.27 -28.84 25.64
C SER A 212 22.05 -29.54 25.01
N SER A 213 21.31 -30.32 25.81
CA SER A 213 20.01 -30.89 25.37
C SER A 213 19.00 -29.81 25.07
N ALA A 214 18.91 -28.77 25.93
CA ALA A 214 18.03 -27.63 25.72
C ALA A 214 18.35 -26.88 24.43
N GLY A 215 19.63 -26.72 24.08
CA GLY A 215 20.04 -26.11 22.81
C GLY A 215 19.67 -26.98 21.60
N ARG A 216 19.75 -28.31 21.71
CA ARG A 216 19.29 -29.23 20.65
C ARG A 216 17.79 -29.12 20.42
N ASP A 217 17.01 -29.10 21.51
CA ASP A 217 15.56 -28.97 21.43
C ASP A 217 15.14 -27.62 20.84
N ALA A 218 15.81 -26.54 21.26
CA ALA A 218 15.59 -25.19 20.71
C ALA A 218 15.91 -25.12 19.20
N LYS A 219 17.08 -25.66 18.78
CA LYS A 219 17.45 -25.72 17.36
C LYS A 219 16.42 -26.49 16.54
N LEU A 220 16.05 -27.70 16.99
CA LEU A 220 15.10 -28.53 16.27
C LEU A 220 13.71 -27.88 16.20
N GLY A 221 13.24 -27.31 17.33
CA GLY A 221 11.94 -26.64 17.38
C GLY A 221 11.89 -25.42 16.47
N PHE A 222 12.92 -24.58 16.49
CA PHE A 222 12.98 -23.39 15.64
C PHE A 222 13.10 -23.76 14.14
N LEU A 223 13.98 -24.70 13.78
CA LEU A 223 14.12 -25.18 12.40
C LEU A 223 12.85 -25.87 11.89
N ASN A 224 12.17 -26.68 12.72
CA ASN A 224 10.92 -27.32 12.32
C ASN A 224 9.84 -26.28 12.06
N PHE A 225 9.75 -25.24 12.88
CA PHE A 225 8.82 -24.14 12.64
C PHE A 225 9.12 -23.44 11.32
N LEU A 226 10.37 -23.03 11.08
CA LEU A 226 10.78 -22.39 9.83
C LEU A 226 10.48 -23.26 8.60
N ARG A 227 10.68 -24.58 8.71
CA ARG A 227 10.34 -25.52 7.63
C ARG A 227 8.84 -25.69 7.41
N ILE A 228 8.04 -25.68 8.50
CA ILE A 228 6.57 -25.76 8.38
C ILE A 228 6.00 -24.55 7.66
N ILE A 229 6.51 -23.36 7.95
CA ILE A 229 6.12 -22.13 7.29
C ILE A 229 6.86 -21.90 5.96
N GLU A 230 7.76 -22.81 5.60
CA GLU A 230 8.57 -22.75 4.37
C GLU A 230 9.36 -21.43 4.24
N ALA A 231 9.90 -20.93 5.37
CA ALA A 231 10.63 -19.68 5.43
C ALA A 231 11.86 -19.68 4.52
N SER A 232 12.16 -18.53 3.92
CA SER A 232 13.42 -18.30 3.19
C SER A 232 14.63 -18.39 4.10
N ASN A 233 15.75 -18.88 3.57
CA ASN A 233 17.03 -18.94 4.29
C ASN A 233 17.55 -17.56 4.71
N GLU A 234 17.09 -16.48 4.07
CA GLU A 234 17.46 -15.09 4.39
C GLU A 234 16.71 -14.52 5.59
N VAL A 235 15.59 -15.13 5.98
CA VAL A 235 14.79 -14.65 7.11
C VAL A 235 15.55 -14.82 8.41
N SER A 236 15.79 -13.72 9.11
CA SER A 236 16.43 -13.73 10.42
C SER A 236 15.45 -14.10 11.54
N ASN A 237 15.99 -14.58 12.67
CA ASN A 237 15.23 -14.79 13.90
C ASN A 237 14.46 -13.54 14.33
N GLN A 238 15.07 -12.36 14.23
CA GLN A 238 14.44 -11.09 14.63
C GLN A 238 13.27 -10.73 13.72
N GLN A 239 13.43 -10.87 12.40
CA GLN A 239 12.34 -10.65 11.44
C GLN A 239 11.17 -11.59 11.70
N LEU A 240 11.43 -12.89 11.85
CA LEU A 240 10.41 -13.88 12.15
C LEU A 240 9.62 -13.54 13.43
N LEU A 241 10.32 -13.25 14.52
CA LEU A 241 9.67 -12.94 15.80
C LEU A 241 8.90 -11.63 15.74
N SER A 242 9.41 -10.64 15.03
CA SER A 242 8.72 -9.35 14.82
C SER A 242 7.40 -9.56 14.07
N GLU A 243 7.40 -10.35 13.00
CA GLU A 243 6.18 -10.64 12.22
C GLU A 243 5.14 -11.42 13.03
N ILE A 244 5.57 -12.44 13.77
CA ILE A 244 4.66 -13.20 14.64
C ILE A 244 4.07 -12.29 15.74
N ASN A 245 4.88 -11.39 16.30
CA ASN A 245 4.40 -10.42 17.28
C ASN A 245 3.36 -9.47 16.67
N ARG A 246 3.63 -8.93 15.49
CA ARG A 246 2.71 -8.03 14.78
C ARG A 246 1.37 -8.70 14.51
N GLU A 247 1.39 -9.95 14.01
CA GLU A 247 0.15 -10.70 13.76
C GLU A 247 -0.62 -11.00 15.06
N LEU A 248 0.09 -11.37 16.13
CA LEU A 248 -0.51 -11.61 17.43
C LEU A 248 -1.17 -10.35 18.00
N GLU A 249 -0.51 -9.19 17.92
CA GLU A 249 -1.08 -7.90 18.38
C GLU A 249 -2.30 -7.50 17.55
N LYS A 250 -2.27 -7.69 16.23
CA LYS A 250 -3.41 -7.47 15.36
C LYS A 250 -4.61 -8.33 15.75
N MET A 251 -4.40 -9.65 15.93
CA MET A 251 -5.49 -10.56 16.35
C MET A 251 -6.03 -10.22 17.75
N ARG A 252 -5.17 -9.76 18.66
CA ARG A 252 -5.60 -9.27 19.98
C ARG A 252 -6.43 -8.00 19.87
N ALA A 253 -6.02 -7.06 19.04
CA ALA A 253 -6.78 -5.85 18.78
C ALA A 253 -8.15 -6.16 18.17
N ASP A 254 -8.22 -7.01 17.14
CA ASP A 254 -9.46 -7.47 16.53
C ASP A 254 -10.40 -8.15 17.56
N SER A 255 -9.85 -8.96 18.46
CA SER A 255 -10.62 -9.61 19.53
C SER A 255 -11.13 -8.60 20.58
N ALA A 256 -10.28 -7.63 20.97
CA ALA A 256 -10.66 -6.58 21.93
C ALA A 256 -11.73 -5.64 21.36
N GLU A 257 -11.64 -5.29 20.09
CA GLU A 257 -12.62 -4.45 19.39
C GLU A 257 -14.05 -5.02 19.41
N ARG A 258 -14.22 -6.35 19.53
CA ARG A 258 -15.54 -7.00 19.62
C ARG A 258 -16.27 -6.68 20.92
N THR A 259 -15.55 -6.51 22.00
CA THR A 259 -16.10 -6.37 23.35
C THR A 259 -16.14 -4.96 23.87
N SER A 260 -15.20 -4.13 23.43
CA SER A 260 -15.02 -2.77 23.94
C SER A 260 -15.09 -1.74 22.82
N PRO A 261 -15.72 -0.57 23.06
CA PRO A 261 -15.65 0.53 22.11
C PRO A 261 -14.19 0.91 21.84
N PRO A 262 -13.86 1.20 20.59
CA PRO A 262 -12.50 1.60 20.25
C PRO A 262 -12.14 2.95 20.89
N ASN A 263 -10.90 3.06 21.35
CA ASN A 263 -10.30 4.30 21.80
C ASN A 263 -9.12 4.61 20.87
N ASP A 264 -9.42 5.25 19.75
CA ASP A 264 -8.43 5.56 18.72
C ASP A 264 -7.74 6.92 18.93
N GLY A 265 -8.03 7.61 20.02
CA GLY A 265 -7.42 8.89 20.33
C GLY A 265 -7.87 10.07 19.45
N ARG A 266 -8.78 9.89 18.49
CA ARG A 266 -9.18 10.99 17.59
C ARG A 266 -9.76 12.18 18.34
N SER A 267 -10.65 11.95 19.28
CA SER A 267 -11.25 13.01 20.11
C SER A 267 -10.25 13.70 21.07
N THR A 268 -9.17 13.03 21.43
CA THR A 268 -8.18 13.51 22.41
C THR A 268 -6.91 14.07 21.79
N ILE A 269 -6.54 13.62 20.59
CA ILE A 269 -5.32 14.01 19.88
C ILE A 269 -5.66 14.92 18.71
N VAL A 270 -6.42 14.46 17.73
CA VAL A 270 -6.75 15.26 16.54
C VAL A 270 -7.71 16.38 16.88
N GLN A 271 -8.69 16.10 17.76
CA GLN A 271 -9.66 17.05 18.31
C GLN A 271 -10.52 17.73 17.23
N ASP A 272 -10.83 17.02 16.15
CA ASP A 272 -11.78 17.46 15.13
C ASP A 272 -13.19 16.92 15.40
N ASP A 273 -14.19 17.57 14.83
CA ASP A 273 -15.53 17.00 14.70
C ASP A 273 -15.59 16.13 13.45
N TYR A 274 -15.26 14.82 13.62
CA TYR A 274 -15.15 13.86 12.50
C TYR A 274 -16.40 13.85 11.60
N TYR A 275 -17.59 13.96 12.20
CA TYR A 275 -18.85 13.84 11.45
C TYR A 275 -19.35 15.15 10.86
N ASN A 276 -18.64 16.23 11.10
CA ASN A 276 -18.88 17.52 10.47
C ASN A 276 -17.94 17.68 9.25
N PRO A 277 -18.43 17.54 8.02
CA PRO A 277 -17.59 17.69 6.83
C PRO A 277 -17.10 19.13 6.59
N LEU A 278 -17.61 20.11 7.36
CA LEU A 278 -17.18 21.51 7.29
C LEU A 278 -16.04 21.81 8.26
N ASP A 279 -15.78 20.95 9.22
CA ASP A 279 -14.60 21.04 10.08
C ASP A 279 -13.39 20.45 9.36
N THR A 280 -12.70 21.30 8.60
CA THR A 280 -11.62 20.89 7.66
C THR A 280 -10.23 21.30 8.10
N LEU A 281 -10.10 22.18 9.11
CA LEU A 281 -8.83 22.77 9.52
C LEU A 281 -8.34 22.15 10.85
N TYR A 282 -7.81 20.95 10.76
CA TYR A 282 -7.18 20.20 11.85
C TYR A 282 -5.89 19.54 11.38
N GLY A 283 -5.17 18.91 12.30
CA GLY A 283 -3.89 18.28 11.98
C GLY A 283 -2.69 19.12 12.40
N ASN A 284 -1.51 18.73 11.94
CA ASN A 284 -0.26 19.45 12.13
C ASN A 284 0.72 19.20 10.97
N ASN A 285 1.89 19.84 11.00
CA ASN A 285 2.92 19.75 9.97
C ASN A 285 3.96 18.63 10.19
N ASP A 286 3.80 17.78 11.19
CA ASP A 286 4.69 16.63 11.42
C ASP A 286 4.30 15.45 10.50
N VAL A 287 4.83 15.47 9.29
CA VAL A 287 4.48 14.51 8.24
C VAL A 287 5.19 13.15 8.38
N MET A 288 6.05 12.97 9.38
CA MET A 288 6.69 11.69 9.71
C MET A 288 6.00 11.00 10.88
N ALA A 289 5.67 11.74 11.94
CA ALA A 289 5.18 11.29 13.23
C ALA A 289 6.18 10.43 14.03
N ASP A 290 6.53 9.25 13.58
CA ASP A 290 7.58 8.40 14.17
C ASP A 290 8.23 7.51 13.10
N LEU A 291 9.38 6.90 13.44
CA LEU A 291 10.14 6.08 12.49
C LEU A 291 9.42 4.79 12.10
N GLU A 292 8.74 4.12 13.03
CA GLU A 292 8.06 2.86 12.78
C GLU A 292 6.84 3.08 11.87
N GLY A 293 6.01 4.07 12.18
CA GLY A 293 4.85 4.45 11.38
C GLY A 293 5.23 4.94 9.99
N ALA A 294 6.34 5.71 9.86
CA ALA A 294 6.79 6.22 8.56
C ALA A 294 7.42 5.16 7.63
N MET A 295 7.56 3.91 8.06
CA MET A 295 8.23 2.87 7.28
C MET A 295 7.55 2.65 5.91
N HIS A 296 6.24 2.48 5.90
CA HIS A 296 5.50 2.18 4.68
C HIS A 296 5.53 3.35 3.69
N GLY A 297 5.22 4.55 4.12
CA GLY A 297 5.22 5.72 3.23
C GLY A 297 6.62 6.11 2.73
N THR A 298 7.67 5.92 3.56
CA THR A 298 9.06 6.14 3.12
C THR A 298 9.45 5.17 2.01
N HIS A 299 9.04 3.89 2.11
CA HIS A 299 9.27 2.88 1.09
C HIS A 299 8.54 3.20 -0.23
N VAL A 300 7.28 3.61 -0.14
CA VAL A 300 6.46 4.09 -1.26
C VAL A 300 7.11 5.30 -1.95
N ALA A 301 7.59 6.27 -1.17
CA ALA A 301 8.23 7.48 -1.70
C ALA A 301 9.49 7.16 -2.53
N GLY A 302 10.32 6.21 -2.06
CA GLY A 302 11.51 5.78 -2.78
C GLY A 302 11.21 5.21 -4.15
N LEU A 303 10.17 4.37 -4.26
CA LEU A 303 9.76 3.78 -5.53
C LEU A 303 9.32 4.85 -6.54
N ILE A 304 8.56 5.85 -6.10
CA ILE A 304 8.12 6.93 -6.98
C ILE A 304 9.30 7.78 -7.42
N GLY A 305 10.14 8.23 -6.47
CA GLY A 305 11.06 9.30 -6.75
C GLY A 305 12.28 9.41 -5.85
N ALA A 306 12.93 8.29 -5.46
CA ALA A 306 14.29 8.35 -4.96
C ALA A 306 15.20 9.03 -6.00
N VAL A 307 16.23 9.75 -5.54
CA VAL A 307 17.09 10.58 -6.40
C VAL A 307 17.88 9.70 -7.34
N ARG A 308 17.60 9.80 -8.64
CA ARG A 308 18.26 8.99 -9.66
C ARG A 308 19.70 9.40 -9.92
N ASN A 309 20.54 8.41 -10.24
CA ASN A 309 21.94 8.58 -10.66
C ASN A 309 22.80 9.33 -9.62
N ASN A 310 22.50 9.22 -8.35
CA ASN A 310 23.27 9.82 -7.26
C ASN A 310 24.34 8.88 -6.67
N GLY A 311 24.35 7.60 -7.09
CA GLY A 311 25.34 6.59 -6.67
C GLY A 311 25.06 6.00 -5.28
N ILE A 312 23.88 6.24 -4.69
CA ILE A 312 23.43 5.68 -3.41
C ILE A 312 22.07 5.02 -3.56
N GLY A 313 21.75 4.07 -2.68
CA GLY A 313 20.43 3.48 -2.51
C GLY A 313 19.80 2.93 -3.77
N ILE A 314 18.73 3.55 -4.20
CA ILE A 314 17.94 3.15 -5.36
C ILE A 314 17.68 4.34 -6.30
N ASP A 315 17.38 4.03 -7.55
CA ASP A 315 16.77 4.98 -8.47
C ASP A 315 15.24 4.92 -8.39
N GLY A 316 14.56 6.02 -8.13
CA GLY A 316 13.10 6.10 -8.25
C GLY A 316 12.64 5.91 -9.70
N VAL A 317 11.36 5.60 -9.92
CA VAL A 317 10.81 5.44 -11.28
C VAL A 317 10.84 6.76 -12.04
N ALA A 318 10.49 7.88 -11.39
CA ALA A 318 10.45 9.21 -12.01
C ALA A 318 11.66 10.07 -11.61
N ASP A 319 12.27 10.75 -12.60
CA ASP A 319 13.43 11.63 -12.41
C ASP A 319 13.07 13.08 -12.11
N GLN A 320 11.95 13.58 -12.65
CA GLN A 320 11.48 14.96 -12.50
C GLN A 320 10.23 14.98 -11.60
N VAL A 321 10.40 14.67 -10.33
CA VAL A 321 9.27 14.53 -9.39
C VAL A 321 9.50 15.35 -8.12
N GLN A 322 8.40 15.85 -7.55
CA GLN A 322 8.35 16.45 -6.23
C GLN A 322 7.34 15.68 -5.39
N LEU A 323 7.78 15.10 -4.28
CA LEU A 323 6.99 14.22 -3.41
C LEU A 323 6.32 15.05 -2.31
N MET A 324 4.99 15.20 -2.40
CA MET A 324 4.16 15.88 -1.37
C MET A 324 3.66 14.83 -0.37
N ILE A 325 3.83 15.07 0.91
CA ILE A 325 3.55 14.10 1.95
C ILE A 325 2.21 14.42 2.63
N LEU A 326 1.27 13.48 2.61
CA LEU A 326 -0.02 13.62 3.27
C LEU A 326 -0.26 12.41 4.17
N ARG A 327 -0.07 12.61 5.49
CA ARG A 327 -0.22 11.54 6.46
C ARG A 327 -1.69 11.36 6.80
N VAL A 328 -2.27 10.21 6.38
CA VAL A 328 -3.68 9.86 6.57
C VAL A 328 -3.89 8.41 7.03
N VAL A 329 -2.83 7.58 7.02
CA VAL A 329 -2.90 6.15 7.36
C VAL A 329 -2.28 5.93 8.74
N PRO A 330 -3.07 5.60 9.77
CA PRO A 330 -2.58 5.16 11.08
C PRO A 330 -2.22 3.65 11.03
N ASP A 331 -1.69 3.11 12.11
CA ASP A 331 -1.70 1.66 12.36
C ASP A 331 -3.16 1.26 12.69
N GLY A 332 -3.90 0.77 11.68
CA GLY A 332 -5.35 0.53 11.68
C GLY A 332 -6.02 1.11 10.42
N ASP A 333 -7.36 1.18 10.41
CA ASP A 333 -8.09 1.68 9.23
C ASP A 333 -8.10 3.22 9.18
N GLU A 334 -7.79 3.74 8.02
CA GLU A 334 -7.84 5.17 7.69
C GLU A 334 -9.28 5.74 7.78
N TYR A 335 -9.40 7.05 7.89
CA TYR A 335 -10.67 7.77 8.00
C TYR A 335 -11.10 8.38 6.67
N ASP A 336 -12.37 8.19 6.29
CA ASP A 336 -12.92 8.73 5.03
C ASP A 336 -12.77 10.25 4.91
N LYS A 337 -12.91 10.98 6.02
CA LYS A 337 -12.74 12.45 6.08
C LYS A 337 -11.31 12.86 5.74
N ASP A 338 -10.32 12.19 6.34
CA ASP A 338 -8.91 12.49 6.13
C ASP A 338 -8.49 12.21 4.68
N ILE A 339 -8.95 11.09 4.11
CA ILE A 339 -8.72 10.76 2.68
C ILE A 339 -9.30 11.86 1.79
N ALA A 340 -10.54 12.26 2.03
CA ALA A 340 -11.23 13.26 1.20
C ALA A 340 -10.53 14.62 1.27
N LEU A 341 -10.13 15.05 2.47
CA LEU A 341 -9.42 16.31 2.66
C LEU A 341 -8.01 16.29 2.09
N ALA A 342 -7.28 15.17 2.24
CA ALA A 342 -5.95 15.02 1.68
C ALA A 342 -5.95 15.04 0.14
N ILE A 343 -6.94 14.41 -0.51
CA ILE A 343 -7.10 14.51 -1.97
C ILE A 343 -7.30 15.97 -2.38
N ARG A 344 -8.21 16.71 -1.69
CA ARG A 344 -8.45 18.13 -1.98
C ARG A 344 -7.22 18.99 -1.72
N TYR A 345 -6.52 18.76 -0.62
CA TYR A 345 -5.26 19.45 -0.31
C TYR A 345 -4.24 19.23 -1.42
N ALA A 346 -4.03 17.98 -1.85
CA ALA A 346 -3.12 17.64 -2.94
C ALA A 346 -3.45 18.39 -4.23
N VAL A 347 -4.72 18.39 -4.63
CA VAL A 347 -5.21 19.10 -5.83
C VAL A 347 -4.96 20.60 -5.72
N ASN A 348 -5.32 21.22 -4.59
CA ASN A 348 -5.17 22.66 -4.35
C ASN A 348 -3.70 23.11 -4.33
N ASN A 349 -2.78 22.22 -3.96
CA ASN A 349 -1.33 22.47 -3.96
C ASN A 349 -0.63 21.96 -5.22
N GLY A 350 -1.39 21.68 -6.31
CA GLY A 350 -0.89 21.44 -7.65
C GLY A 350 -0.37 20.04 -7.91
N ALA A 351 -0.72 19.05 -7.09
CA ALA A 351 -0.43 17.66 -7.40
C ALA A 351 -1.11 17.26 -8.72
N SER A 352 -0.38 16.57 -9.58
CA SER A 352 -0.89 16.01 -10.83
C SER A 352 -1.21 14.52 -10.72
N ILE A 353 -0.65 13.87 -9.70
CA ILE A 353 -0.83 12.46 -9.40
C ILE A 353 -0.95 12.31 -7.87
N ILE A 354 -1.82 11.41 -7.44
CA ILE A 354 -2.01 11.04 -6.04
C ILE A 354 -1.83 9.52 -5.93
N ASN A 355 -0.91 9.08 -5.10
CA ASN A 355 -0.72 7.67 -4.76
C ASN A 355 -1.45 7.33 -3.46
N MET A 356 -2.22 6.24 -3.47
CA MET A 356 -3.00 5.71 -2.36
C MET A 356 -2.69 4.23 -2.17
N SER A 357 -1.71 3.93 -1.33
CA SER A 357 -1.23 2.55 -1.06
C SER A 357 -1.90 1.94 0.18
N PHE A 358 -3.18 2.13 0.35
CA PHE A 358 -3.99 1.66 1.47
C PHE A 358 -5.39 1.24 1.02
N GLY A 359 -6.17 0.65 1.92
CA GLY A 359 -7.58 0.33 1.64
C GLY A 359 -8.24 -0.45 2.76
N LYS A 360 -9.56 -0.28 2.89
CA LYS A 360 -10.39 -0.87 3.93
C LYS A 360 -11.65 -1.53 3.38
N SER A 361 -12.30 -2.35 4.21
CA SER A 361 -13.51 -3.10 3.81
C SER A 361 -14.81 -2.34 4.02
N TYR A 362 -14.76 -1.23 4.75
CA TYR A 362 -15.90 -0.41 5.14
C TYR A 362 -15.59 1.06 4.89
N SER A 363 -16.57 1.80 4.34
CA SER A 363 -16.44 3.24 4.09
C SER A 363 -17.83 3.87 4.24
N PRO A 364 -18.27 4.14 5.48
CA PRO A 364 -19.62 4.67 5.74
C PRO A 364 -19.82 6.05 5.16
N GLU A 365 -18.76 6.85 5.09
CA GLU A 365 -18.77 8.19 4.52
C GLU A 365 -18.11 8.23 3.12
N LYS A 366 -18.22 7.11 2.37
CA LYS A 366 -17.71 6.99 1.00
C LYS A 366 -18.02 8.19 0.12
N HIS A 367 -19.17 8.81 0.31
CA HIS A 367 -19.61 9.97 -0.48
C HIS A 367 -18.69 11.20 -0.34
N TRP A 368 -17.95 11.35 0.78
CA TRP A 368 -16.92 12.39 0.92
C TRP A 368 -15.73 12.09 0.03
N VAL A 369 -15.27 10.85 0.06
CA VAL A 369 -14.15 10.38 -0.78
C VAL A 369 -14.54 10.46 -2.25
N ASP A 370 -15.74 9.98 -2.64
CA ASP A 370 -16.24 10.09 -4.02
C ASP A 370 -16.26 11.55 -4.50
N SER A 371 -16.71 12.48 -3.65
CA SER A 371 -16.70 13.92 -3.98
C SER A 371 -15.29 14.47 -4.18
N ALA A 372 -14.31 13.98 -3.41
CA ALA A 372 -12.92 14.37 -3.58
C ALA A 372 -12.30 13.77 -4.85
N VAL A 373 -12.66 12.53 -5.20
CA VAL A 373 -12.25 11.89 -6.47
C VAL A 373 -12.79 12.67 -7.67
N VAL A 374 -14.08 13.09 -7.63
CA VAL A 374 -14.67 13.94 -8.68
C VAL A 374 -13.95 15.29 -8.75
N TYR A 375 -13.64 15.90 -7.60
CA TYR A 375 -12.87 17.14 -7.57
C TYR A 375 -11.49 16.99 -8.22
N ALA A 376 -10.79 15.89 -7.96
CA ALA A 376 -9.52 15.58 -8.60
C ALA A 376 -9.68 15.34 -10.13
N GLU A 377 -10.79 14.70 -10.55
CA GLU A 377 -11.12 14.49 -11.96
C GLU A 377 -11.32 15.82 -12.71
N GLU A 378 -12.06 16.75 -12.12
CA GLU A 378 -12.32 18.09 -12.68
C GLU A 378 -11.03 18.93 -12.81
N HIS A 379 -9.99 18.61 -12.03
CA HIS A 379 -8.68 19.27 -12.07
C HIS A 379 -7.61 18.44 -12.80
N ASP A 380 -8.01 17.41 -13.54
CA ASP A 380 -7.09 16.53 -14.31
C ASP A 380 -5.99 15.87 -13.46
N VAL A 381 -6.30 15.48 -12.23
CA VAL A 381 -5.40 14.79 -11.31
C VAL A 381 -5.68 13.29 -11.37
N LEU A 382 -4.63 12.50 -11.58
CA LEU A 382 -4.70 11.04 -11.64
C LEU A 382 -4.52 10.46 -10.23
N LEU A 383 -5.40 9.52 -9.85
CA LEU A 383 -5.30 8.75 -8.63
C LEU A 383 -4.83 7.32 -8.94
N VAL A 384 -3.82 6.86 -8.22
CA VAL A 384 -3.30 5.49 -8.32
C VAL A 384 -3.58 4.77 -7.01
N HIS A 385 -4.33 3.68 -7.07
CA HIS A 385 -4.78 2.93 -5.90
C HIS A 385 -4.30 1.48 -5.95
N SER A 386 -3.82 0.95 -4.83
CA SER A 386 -3.40 -0.44 -4.67
C SER A 386 -4.60 -1.36 -4.46
N ALA A 387 -4.62 -2.53 -5.10
CA ALA A 387 -5.77 -3.44 -5.07
C ALA A 387 -6.03 -4.10 -3.70
N GLY A 388 -4.99 -4.21 -2.84
CA GLY A 388 -5.04 -4.90 -1.55
C GLY A 388 -4.39 -6.28 -1.57
N ASN A 389 -4.17 -6.86 -0.37
CA ASN A 389 -3.28 -8.00 -0.15
C ASN A 389 -3.98 -9.21 0.49
N GLU A 390 -5.27 -9.40 0.25
CA GLU A 390 -6.07 -10.42 0.91
C GLU A 390 -6.44 -11.60 -0.01
N SER A 391 -5.83 -11.66 -1.22
CA SER A 391 -6.12 -12.69 -2.25
C SER A 391 -7.61 -12.74 -2.66
N LEU A 392 -8.29 -11.60 -2.61
CA LEU A 392 -9.73 -11.52 -2.84
C LEU A 392 -10.07 -11.20 -4.30
N CYS A 393 -11.13 -11.83 -4.80
CA CYS A 393 -11.81 -11.38 -6.00
C CYS A 393 -12.66 -10.15 -5.67
N LEU A 394 -12.28 -8.97 -6.18
CA LEU A 394 -12.97 -7.70 -5.88
C LEU A 394 -14.38 -7.61 -6.46
N ASP A 395 -14.75 -8.48 -7.40
CA ASP A 395 -16.13 -8.59 -7.90
C ASP A 395 -17.06 -9.21 -6.86
N GLN A 396 -16.51 -9.92 -5.85
CA GLN A 396 -17.24 -10.54 -4.76
C GLN A 396 -17.11 -9.78 -3.43
N LYS A 397 -15.99 -9.09 -3.21
CA LYS A 397 -15.65 -8.38 -1.96
C LYS A 397 -15.17 -6.96 -2.28
N THR A 398 -16.01 -5.99 -1.98
CA THR A 398 -15.69 -4.58 -2.23
C THR A 398 -14.62 -4.06 -1.26
N LYS A 399 -13.64 -3.33 -1.79
CA LYS A 399 -12.66 -2.56 -1.05
C LYS A 399 -12.81 -1.06 -1.35
N PHE A 400 -12.34 -0.22 -0.44
CA PHE A 400 -12.42 1.24 -0.52
C PHE A 400 -11.04 1.86 -0.26
N PRO A 401 -10.75 3.01 -0.92
CA PRO A 401 -11.53 3.66 -1.97
C PRO A 401 -11.61 2.83 -3.25
N ASN A 402 -12.57 3.11 -4.13
CA ASN A 402 -12.65 2.46 -5.44
C ASN A 402 -13.20 3.43 -6.49
N ALA A 403 -13.10 3.04 -7.75
CA ALA A 403 -13.51 3.90 -8.87
C ALA A 403 -15.02 4.06 -9.03
N ARG A 404 -15.87 3.29 -8.34
CA ARG A 404 -17.33 3.41 -8.43
C ARG A 404 -17.82 4.65 -7.68
N LEU A 405 -18.32 5.64 -8.40
CA LEU A 405 -18.91 6.88 -7.87
C LEU A 405 -20.41 6.69 -7.70
N GLU A 406 -20.87 6.36 -6.48
CA GLU A 406 -22.25 5.93 -6.24
C GLU A 406 -23.25 7.03 -6.55
N LYS A 407 -23.05 8.26 -6.03
CA LYS A 407 -23.94 9.40 -6.24
C LYS A 407 -24.09 9.77 -7.72
N TRP A 408 -23.03 9.59 -8.52
CA TRP A 408 -23.01 9.91 -9.95
C TRP A 408 -23.36 8.72 -10.84
N ASN A 409 -23.58 7.54 -10.26
CA ASN A 409 -23.89 6.28 -10.94
C ASN A 409 -22.94 5.96 -12.11
N ARG A 410 -21.65 6.25 -11.96
CA ARG A 410 -20.60 6.03 -12.96
C ARG A 410 -19.29 5.58 -12.32
N THR A 411 -18.34 5.24 -13.16
CA THR A 411 -16.94 4.98 -12.76
C THR A 411 -16.12 6.25 -12.95
N ALA A 412 -15.20 6.54 -12.03
CA ALA A 412 -14.20 7.58 -12.17
C ALA A 412 -13.27 7.25 -13.36
N ASN A 413 -12.92 8.26 -14.15
CA ASN A 413 -12.04 8.09 -15.31
C ASN A 413 -10.60 8.53 -15.02
N ASN A 414 -10.34 9.00 -13.81
CA ASN A 414 -9.04 9.46 -13.31
C ASN A 414 -8.44 8.57 -12.21
N LEU A 415 -9.01 7.37 -11.96
CA LEU A 415 -8.52 6.44 -10.96
C LEU A 415 -8.14 5.10 -11.62
N ILE A 416 -6.92 4.64 -11.32
CA ILE A 416 -6.38 3.36 -11.75
C ILE A 416 -6.10 2.46 -10.54
N THR A 417 -6.53 1.19 -10.60
CA THR A 417 -6.32 0.21 -9.53
C THR A 417 -5.27 -0.81 -9.96
N VAL A 418 -4.27 -1.04 -9.10
CA VAL A 418 -3.05 -1.80 -9.41
C VAL A 418 -2.93 -3.06 -8.57
N GLY A 419 -2.84 -4.22 -9.23
CA GLY A 419 -2.51 -5.51 -8.62
C GLY A 419 -1.00 -5.76 -8.56
N ALA A 420 -0.57 -6.75 -7.76
CA ALA A 420 0.83 -7.09 -7.59
C ALA A 420 1.26 -8.27 -8.48
N SER A 421 2.31 -8.06 -9.28
CA SER A 421 2.99 -9.14 -9.99
C SER A 421 4.25 -9.60 -9.26
N SER A 422 4.66 -10.82 -9.58
CA SER A 422 5.91 -11.46 -9.20
C SER A 422 6.75 -11.77 -10.45
N ASP A 423 7.87 -12.42 -10.26
CA ASP A 423 8.70 -12.96 -11.34
C ASP A 423 9.04 -14.44 -11.09
N ARG A 424 9.38 -15.14 -12.16
CA ARG A 424 9.76 -16.56 -12.11
C ARG A 424 11.03 -16.83 -11.32
N ILE A 425 11.85 -15.80 -11.06
CA ILE A 425 12.99 -15.89 -10.15
C ILE A 425 12.56 -16.15 -8.70
N PHE A 426 11.33 -15.77 -8.32
CA PHE A 426 10.78 -15.99 -6.99
C PHE A 426 9.83 -17.19 -6.90
N GLY A 427 9.41 -17.76 -8.04
CA GLY A 427 8.51 -18.90 -8.07
C GLY A 427 7.79 -19.06 -9.42
N PRO A 428 6.95 -20.08 -9.59
CA PRO A 428 6.32 -20.37 -10.90
C PRO A 428 5.26 -19.36 -11.31
N CYS A 429 4.76 -18.54 -10.36
CA CYS A 429 3.60 -17.69 -10.54
C CYS A 429 4.02 -16.25 -10.83
N LEU A 430 3.39 -15.64 -11.85
CA LEU A 430 3.64 -14.23 -12.20
C LEU A 430 2.67 -13.26 -11.48
N ALA A 431 1.53 -13.71 -10.97
CA ALA A 431 0.73 -12.95 -10.02
C ALA A 431 1.23 -13.24 -8.59
N ALA A 432 1.33 -12.21 -7.75
CA ALA A 432 1.63 -12.39 -6.34
C ALA A 432 0.46 -13.12 -5.66
N ASP A 433 0.77 -14.07 -4.75
CA ASP A 433 -0.26 -14.89 -4.11
C ASP A 433 -1.23 -14.08 -3.25
N PHE A 434 -0.73 -13.02 -2.62
CA PHE A 434 -1.53 -12.14 -1.76
C PHE A 434 -2.42 -11.15 -2.53
N THR A 435 -2.18 -10.91 -3.82
CA THR A 435 -2.84 -9.81 -4.55
C THR A 435 -4.35 -9.99 -4.64
N ASN A 436 -5.09 -8.91 -4.40
CA ASN A 436 -6.47 -8.85 -4.83
C ASN A 436 -6.53 -8.73 -6.36
N TYR A 437 -7.61 -9.21 -6.96
CA TYR A 437 -7.75 -9.29 -8.40
C TYR A 437 -9.20 -9.10 -8.86
N SER A 438 -9.39 -8.67 -10.09
CA SER A 438 -10.68 -8.60 -10.79
C SER A 438 -10.47 -8.19 -12.24
N GLY A 439 -11.03 -8.94 -13.16
CA GLY A 439 -11.07 -8.58 -14.57
C GLY A 439 -11.86 -7.29 -14.88
N GLN A 440 -12.60 -6.74 -13.90
CA GLN A 440 -13.42 -5.55 -14.06
C GLN A 440 -12.98 -4.35 -13.23
N GLN A 441 -12.35 -4.57 -12.07
CA GLN A 441 -12.02 -3.50 -11.12
C GLN A 441 -10.51 -3.22 -11.01
N VAL A 442 -9.65 -4.21 -11.27
CA VAL A 442 -8.21 -4.03 -11.36
C VAL A 442 -7.83 -3.69 -12.80
N ASP A 443 -7.06 -2.64 -12.99
CA ASP A 443 -6.71 -2.15 -14.32
C ASP A 443 -5.53 -2.92 -14.93
N LEU A 444 -4.45 -3.03 -14.17
CA LEU A 444 -3.21 -3.71 -14.57
C LEU A 444 -2.44 -4.19 -13.34
N PHE A 445 -1.38 -4.94 -13.58
CA PHE A 445 -0.45 -5.38 -12.54
C PHE A 445 0.90 -4.66 -12.67
N ALA A 446 1.60 -4.56 -11.53
CA ALA A 446 2.98 -4.09 -11.47
C ALA A 446 3.77 -4.90 -10.43
N PRO A 447 5.11 -4.95 -10.51
CA PRO A 447 5.95 -5.63 -9.53
C PRO A 447 5.59 -5.30 -8.09
N GLY A 448 5.43 -6.32 -7.24
CA GLY A 448 5.02 -6.15 -5.84
C GLY A 448 5.62 -7.18 -4.88
N VAL A 449 6.59 -8.00 -5.33
CA VAL A 449 7.25 -9.04 -4.53
C VAL A 449 8.73 -8.71 -4.41
N MET A 450 9.28 -8.78 -3.18
CA MET A 450 10.71 -8.51 -2.90
C MET A 450 11.17 -7.15 -3.44
N ILE A 451 10.34 -6.14 -3.27
CA ILE A 451 10.58 -4.78 -3.77
C ILE A 451 11.51 -4.05 -2.81
N TYR A 452 12.69 -3.67 -3.31
CA TYR A 452 13.72 -2.96 -2.54
C TYR A 452 13.54 -1.45 -2.67
N SER A 453 13.50 -0.74 -1.53
CA SER A 453 13.34 0.72 -1.50
C SER A 453 13.85 1.34 -0.20
N THR A 454 13.69 2.65 -0.07
CA THR A 454 14.05 3.45 1.10
C THR A 454 13.24 3.06 2.33
N GLN A 455 13.86 3.15 3.51
CA GLN A 455 13.22 2.98 4.83
C GLN A 455 13.62 4.14 5.75
N PRO A 456 12.83 4.49 6.77
CA PRO A 456 13.16 5.59 7.67
C PRO A 456 14.42 5.28 8.48
N GLY A 457 15.13 6.34 8.88
CA GLY A 457 16.42 6.26 9.57
C GLY A 457 17.57 6.89 8.79
N GLY A 458 17.24 7.72 7.79
CA GLY A 458 18.17 8.58 7.06
C GLY A 458 18.88 7.93 5.87
N ASN A 459 19.37 6.72 6.00
CA ASN A 459 20.09 5.98 4.94
C ASN A 459 19.82 4.47 4.99
N VAL A 460 18.61 4.09 5.35
CA VAL A 460 18.19 2.69 5.49
C VAL A 460 17.37 2.27 4.26
N TYR A 461 17.57 1.03 3.83
CA TYR A 461 16.89 0.42 2.69
C TYR A 461 16.47 -1.02 3.03
N GLY A 462 15.40 -1.50 2.42
CA GLY A 462 14.93 -2.87 2.67
C GLY A 462 14.00 -3.39 1.58
N LYS A 463 13.59 -4.65 1.70
CA LYS A 463 12.69 -5.33 0.76
C LYS A 463 11.36 -5.61 1.43
N HIS A 464 10.27 -5.37 0.71
CA HIS A 464 8.92 -5.66 1.16
C HIS A 464 8.06 -6.21 0.03
N ASP A 465 6.96 -6.87 0.42
CA ASP A 465 5.94 -7.41 -0.47
C ASP A 465 4.62 -6.64 -0.28
N GLY A 466 3.89 -6.42 -1.38
CA GLY A 466 2.56 -5.77 -1.30
C GLY A 466 2.14 -5.09 -2.58
N THR A 467 0.83 -5.04 -2.83
CA THR A 467 0.23 -4.15 -3.84
C THR A 467 0.52 -2.68 -3.54
N SER A 468 0.80 -2.36 -2.27
CA SER A 468 1.23 -1.04 -1.81
C SER A 468 2.52 -0.55 -2.48
N PHE A 469 3.32 -1.47 -3.02
CA PHE A 469 4.56 -1.16 -3.74
C PHE A 469 4.38 -1.24 -5.27
N SER A 470 3.34 -1.93 -5.73
CA SER A 470 2.93 -1.95 -7.14
C SER A 470 2.31 -0.60 -7.57
N GLY A 471 1.44 -0.03 -6.72
CA GLY A 471 0.82 1.28 -6.95
C GLY A 471 1.85 2.39 -7.21
N PRO A 472 2.83 2.62 -6.33
CA PRO A 472 3.83 3.67 -6.52
C PRO A 472 4.72 3.49 -7.76
N ILE A 473 4.99 2.26 -8.19
CA ILE A 473 5.66 2.02 -9.48
C ILE A 473 4.83 2.59 -10.63
N VAL A 474 3.51 2.35 -10.63
CA VAL A 474 2.60 2.89 -11.64
C VAL A 474 2.47 4.41 -11.50
N ALA A 475 2.39 4.95 -10.28
CA ALA A 475 2.38 6.39 -10.04
C ALA A 475 3.66 7.07 -10.56
N GLY A 476 4.82 6.43 -10.39
CA GLY A 476 6.09 6.88 -10.94
C GLY A 476 6.10 6.87 -12.48
N ILE A 477 5.57 5.84 -13.14
CA ILE A 477 5.45 5.81 -14.61
C ILE A 477 4.47 6.88 -15.10
N ALA A 478 3.35 7.08 -14.40
CA ALA A 478 2.40 8.15 -14.71
C ALA A 478 3.05 9.54 -14.55
N ALA A 479 3.88 9.73 -13.51
CA ALA A 479 4.66 10.96 -13.31
C ALA A 479 5.69 11.16 -14.44
N LEU A 480 6.36 10.10 -14.87
CA LEU A 480 7.28 10.13 -15.99
C LEU A 480 6.55 10.55 -17.28
N ILE A 481 5.38 9.97 -17.58
CA ILE A 481 4.55 10.39 -18.72
C ILE A 481 4.16 11.86 -18.59
N ARG A 482 3.62 12.29 -17.46
CA ARG A 482 3.18 13.66 -17.23
C ARG A 482 4.31 14.68 -17.34
N SER A 483 5.52 14.30 -16.89
CA SER A 483 6.73 15.13 -16.97
C SER A 483 7.14 15.42 -18.40
N TYR A 484 7.20 14.40 -19.24
CA TYR A 484 7.72 14.50 -20.60
C TYR A 484 6.64 14.79 -21.64
N TYR A 485 5.36 14.50 -21.33
CA TYR A 485 4.19 14.72 -22.21
C TYR A 485 3.05 15.42 -21.46
N PRO A 486 3.26 16.65 -21.00
CA PRO A 486 2.35 17.38 -20.10
C PRO A 486 0.99 17.76 -20.71
N THR A 487 0.77 17.47 -21.96
CA THR A 487 -0.51 17.70 -22.66
C THR A 487 -1.47 16.52 -22.56
N LEU A 488 -0.98 15.39 -22.05
CA LEU A 488 -1.82 14.20 -21.83
C LEU A 488 -2.61 14.35 -20.53
N THR A 489 -3.91 14.12 -20.62
CA THR A 489 -4.82 14.15 -19.47
C THR A 489 -4.74 12.86 -18.63
N ALA A 490 -5.29 12.87 -17.41
CA ALA A 490 -5.33 11.71 -16.54
C ALA A 490 -6.00 10.50 -17.22
N PRO A 491 -7.19 10.61 -17.88
CA PRO A 491 -7.78 9.49 -18.62
C PRO A 491 -6.92 8.99 -19.78
N GLU A 492 -6.20 9.88 -20.47
CA GLU A 492 -5.30 9.48 -21.56
C GLU A 492 -4.08 8.72 -21.02
N ILE A 493 -3.52 9.13 -19.88
CA ILE A 493 -2.43 8.40 -19.23
C ILE A 493 -2.91 7.00 -18.81
N ILE A 494 -4.10 6.89 -18.21
CA ILE A 494 -4.69 5.58 -17.87
C ILE A 494 -4.85 4.71 -19.12
N SER A 495 -5.37 5.29 -20.21
CA SER A 495 -5.52 4.57 -21.48
C SER A 495 -4.18 4.08 -22.04
N VAL A 496 -3.15 4.91 -22.00
CA VAL A 496 -1.77 4.54 -22.39
C VAL A 496 -1.27 3.39 -21.52
N LEU A 497 -1.34 3.50 -20.20
CA LEU A 497 -0.87 2.47 -19.26
C LEU A 497 -1.56 1.13 -19.50
N ASN A 498 -2.88 1.13 -19.67
CA ASN A 498 -3.66 -0.11 -19.86
C ASN A 498 -3.44 -0.76 -21.23
N SER A 499 -3.19 0.04 -22.28
CA SER A 499 -3.01 -0.47 -23.64
C SER A 499 -1.59 -0.90 -23.97
N THR A 500 -0.61 -0.58 -23.13
CA THR A 500 0.82 -0.80 -23.38
C THR A 500 1.50 -1.72 -22.36
N VAL A 501 0.72 -2.60 -21.73
CA VAL A 501 1.26 -3.60 -20.80
C VAL A 501 2.11 -4.64 -21.52
N THR A 502 3.04 -5.27 -20.83
CA THR A 502 3.56 -6.56 -21.22
C THR A 502 2.39 -7.56 -21.18
N SER A 503 1.81 -7.82 -22.35
CA SER A 503 0.56 -8.60 -22.46
C SER A 503 0.78 -10.05 -22.10
N LEU A 504 -0.07 -10.55 -21.22
CA LEU A 504 -0.15 -11.95 -20.80
C LEU A 504 -1.52 -12.56 -21.20
N ARG A 505 -2.25 -11.88 -22.08
CA ARG A 505 -3.54 -12.35 -22.61
C ARG A 505 -3.40 -13.72 -23.29
N GLY A 506 -4.31 -14.63 -22.97
CA GLY A 506 -4.25 -16.02 -23.44
C GLY A 506 -3.26 -16.90 -22.66
N THR A 507 -2.69 -16.41 -21.59
CA THR A 507 -1.88 -17.20 -20.66
C THR A 507 -2.53 -17.25 -19.28
N SER A 508 -2.10 -18.22 -18.47
CA SER A 508 -2.57 -18.40 -17.09
C SER A 508 -1.41 -18.31 -16.11
N THR A 509 -1.74 -17.97 -14.88
CA THR A 509 -0.84 -18.00 -13.73
C THR A 509 -1.56 -18.67 -12.54
N CYS A 510 -0.90 -18.79 -11.40
CA CYS A 510 -1.54 -19.33 -10.21
C CYS A 510 -2.67 -18.39 -9.74
N LEU A 511 -3.77 -18.96 -9.29
CA LEU A 511 -4.84 -18.22 -8.66
C LEU A 511 -4.33 -17.67 -7.31
N PRO A 512 -4.38 -16.36 -7.06
CA PRO A 512 -4.01 -15.80 -5.77
C PRO A 512 -4.75 -16.45 -4.61
N GLY A 513 -4.04 -16.78 -3.53
CA GLY A 513 -4.60 -17.47 -2.36
C GLY A 513 -4.86 -18.96 -2.52
N SER A 514 -4.48 -19.58 -3.65
CA SER A 514 -4.67 -21.02 -3.85
C SER A 514 -3.59 -21.84 -3.12
N GLU A 515 -4.02 -22.89 -2.39
CA GLU A 515 -3.09 -23.78 -1.68
C GLU A 515 -2.03 -24.33 -2.66
N LYS A 516 -0.75 -24.11 -2.38
CA LYS A 516 0.39 -24.61 -3.16
C LYS A 516 0.28 -24.38 -4.67
N ASN A 517 -0.32 -23.26 -5.08
CA ASN A 517 -0.52 -22.94 -6.50
C ASN A 517 -1.32 -24.04 -7.26
N SER A 518 -2.24 -24.71 -6.57
CA SER A 518 -3.01 -25.83 -7.08
C SER A 518 -4.05 -25.44 -8.13
N ALA A 519 -4.45 -24.17 -8.16
CA ALA A 519 -5.41 -23.65 -9.13
C ALA A 519 -4.74 -22.60 -10.03
N SER A 520 -5.18 -22.52 -11.28
CA SER A 520 -4.74 -21.52 -12.23
C SER A 520 -5.88 -20.61 -12.67
N ILE A 521 -5.54 -19.39 -13.06
CA ILE A 521 -6.47 -18.38 -13.52
C ILE A 521 -5.90 -17.67 -14.76
N GLU A 522 -6.75 -17.35 -15.74
CA GLU A 522 -6.34 -16.54 -16.88
C GLU A 522 -6.13 -15.07 -16.49
N TRP A 523 -5.15 -14.42 -17.13
CA TRP A 523 -4.84 -13.02 -16.88
C TRP A 523 -6.00 -12.06 -17.15
N THR A 524 -6.90 -12.42 -18.07
CA THR A 524 -8.13 -11.65 -18.34
C THR A 524 -9.11 -11.61 -17.17
N ALA A 525 -9.03 -12.57 -16.26
CA ALA A 525 -9.81 -12.59 -15.03
C ALA A 525 -9.11 -11.88 -13.86
N LEU A 526 -7.80 -11.62 -13.98
CA LEU A 526 -7.02 -10.92 -12.95
C LEU A 526 -7.10 -9.40 -13.09
N CYS A 527 -7.04 -8.86 -14.31
CA CYS A 527 -7.14 -7.42 -14.56
C CYS A 527 -7.62 -7.12 -15.99
N LYS A 528 -8.14 -5.90 -16.19
CA LYS A 528 -8.68 -5.40 -17.48
C LYS A 528 -7.68 -5.49 -18.64
N SER A 529 -6.43 -5.08 -18.38
CA SER A 529 -5.37 -5.07 -19.40
C SER A 529 -4.82 -6.47 -19.71
N ALA A 530 -5.02 -7.44 -18.82
CA ALA A 530 -4.43 -8.77 -18.85
C ALA A 530 -2.89 -8.72 -18.98
N GLY A 531 -2.22 -7.91 -18.14
CA GLY A 531 -0.77 -7.77 -18.23
C GLY A 531 -0.11 -6.97 -17.13
N ILE A 532 1.20 -6.85 -17.23
CA ILE A 532 2.08 -6.13 -16.32
C ILE A 532 2.50 -4.81 -16.97
N VAL A 533 2.49 -3.70 -16.23
CA VAL A 533 2.84 -2.38 -16.74
C VAL A 533 4.23 -2.36 -17.39
N ASN A 534 4.36 -1.63 -18.50
CA ASN A 534 5.61 -1.51 -19.25
C ASN A 534 5.92 -0.03 -19.55
N ALA A 535 6.88 0.52 -18.84
CA ALA A 535 7.24 1.93 -18.96
C ALA A 535 7.75 2.30 -20.36
N PHE A 536 8.51 1.42 -21.01
CA PHE A 536 9.03 1.71 -22.35
C PHE A 536 7.91 1.79 -23.39
N GLN A 537 7.01 0.83 -23.43
CA GLN A 537 5.86 0.85 -24.34
C GLN A 537 4.94 2.03 -24.05
N ALA A 538 4.73 2.34 -22.75
CA ALA A 538 3.93 3.48 -22.34
C ALA A 538 4.52 4.81 -22.82
N MET A 539 5.85 5.00 -22.72
CA MET A 539 6.51 6.21 -23.21
C MET A 539 6.44 6.35 -24.74
N GLN A 540 6.54 5.23 -25.49
CA GLN A 540 6.38 5.25 -26.94
C GLN A 540 4.96 5.66 -27.34
N ALA A 541 3.94 5.08 -26.71
CA ALA A 541 2.55 5.42 -26.99
C ALA A 541 2.20 6.87 -26.59
N ALA A 542 2.73 7.32 -25.45
CA ALA A 542 2.58 8.71 -25.01
C ALA A 542 3.21 9.71 -26.01
N ASP A 543 4.36 9.38 -26.60
CA ASP A 543 5.01 10.20 -27.62
C ASP A 543 4.12 10.36 -28.86
N VAL A 544 3.62 9.25 -29.38
CA VAL A 544 2.72 9.23 -30.55
C VAL A 544 1.43 10.01 -30.28
N LEU A 545 0.82 9.82 -29.13
CA LEU A 545 -0.42 10.50 -28.74
C LEU A 545 -0.23 12.01 -28.59
N ALA A 546 0.87 12.43 -27.97
CA ALA A 546 1.19 13.85 -27.77
C ALA A 546 1.54 14.55 -29.11
N GLU A 547 2.23 13.88 -30.03
CA GLU A 547 2.51 14.41 -31.37
C GLU A 547 1.22 14.57 -32.17
N GLY A 548 0.31 13.58 -32.14
CA GLY A 548 -1.00 13.66 -32.78
C GLY A 548 -1.84 14.84 -32.30
N LYS A 549 -1.77 15.17 -31.00
CA LYS A 549 -2.42 16.37 -30.43
C LYS A 549 -1.82 17.67 -30.95
N LYS A 550 -0.50 17.77 -31.08
CA LYS A 550 0.17 18.96 -31.63
C LYS A 550 -0.30 19.24 -33.05
N ILE A 551 -0.34 18.20 -33.89
CA ILE A 551 -0.80 18.33 -35.30
C ILE A 551 -2.25 18.80 -35.35
N LYS A 552 -3.16 18.19 -34.57
CA LYS A 552 -4.58 18.60 -34.53
C LYS A 552 -4.77 20.06 -34.08
N ASN A 553 -3.96 20.53 -33.12
CA ASN A 553 -4.02 21.89 -32.62
C ASN A 553 -3.39 22.90 -33.62
N ALA A 554 -2.40 22.49 -34.41
CA ALA A 554 -1.80 23.33 -35.47
C ALA A 554 -2.76 23.50 -36.68
N VAL A 555 -3.56 22.49 -37.00
CA VAL A 555 -4.57 22.52 -38.09
C VAL A 555 -5.80 23.36 -37.72
N LYS A 556 -6.09 23.53 -36.40
CA LYS A 556 -7.23 24.34 -35.90
C LYS A 556 -6.89 25.85 -35.76
N LYS A 557 -5.64 26.23 -35.82
CA LYS A 557 -5.16 27.62 -35.88
C LYS A 557 -4.94 28.07 -37.33
#